data_73582854929dac9a8f30e88b4df089bc
#
_entry.id   73582854929dac9a8f30e88b4df089bc
#
_cell.length_a   1.000
_cell.length_b   1.000
_cell.length_c   1.000
_cell.angle_alpha   90.00
_cell.angle_beta   90.00
_cell.angle_gamma   90.00
#
_symmetry.space_group_name_H-M   'P 1'
#
loop_
_entity.id
_entity.type
_entity.pdbx_description
1 polymer ?
#
loop_
_entity_poly.entity_id
_entity_poly.type
_entity_poly.pdbx_seq_one_letter_code
_entity_poly.pdbx_strand_id
1 'polypeptide(L)'
;MKSVFVTALFLITVTAVKAQDGTVKEMKATAASVMQTDTTKKPDKNGWVKGGIFNLSLTQVSNSNWIAAGGDKFSISMAASVNAFASRQWGKKSWDNILDINYGLLKTTTLGTRKINDRLDFTSKFGYAPANWKNVRLSVLGQLRSQLTSGYEYNYFGTTVKRRNSGFFAPAYIIVAPGIEWTPVSWFSLFASPVAIRWTIVSNGPYSYASQGGVFNGHVETPLASLYGVDPAKENRGEFGAFVTASLRKDIVKNITYISKLDLYSNYLKNPANINIFWTNKFLLKVNKFIQVSYAIDMLYDDDVKNPVAPTRALGLQVLSTLGVGFALKL
;
A
#
# COMPACT_ATOMS: atom_id res chain seq x y z
N MET A 1 -35.90 -21.79 -29.05
CA MET A 1 -35.66 -20.38 -28.73
C MET A 1 -36.05 -20.13 -27.28
N LYS A 2 -35.18 -20.37 -26.35
CA LYS A 2 -35.21 -19.94 -24.94
C LYS A 2 -33.88 -20.34 -24.30
N SER A 3 -33.30 -19.45 -23.50
CA SER A 3 -32.09 -19.62 -22.69
C SER A 3 -30.72 -19.39 -23.34
N VAL A 4 -30.42 -18.14 -23.63
CA VAL A 4 -29.07 -17.65 -23.80
C VAL A 4 -28.97 -16.31 -23.08
N PHE A 5 -29.03 -16.29 -21.73
CA PHE A 5 -28.82 -15.05 -20.98
C PHE A 5 -28.50 -15.27 -19.49
N VAL A 6 -27.74 -16.28 -19.12
CA VAL A 6 -27.25 -16.43 -17.72
C VAL A 6 -25.86 -17.07 -17.65
N THR A 7 -24.95 -16.82 -18.57
CA THR A 7 -23.61 -17.43 -18.46
C THR A 7 -22.48 -16.46 -18.83
N ALA A 8 -22.58 -15.24 -18.38
CA ALA A 8 -21.51 -14.24 -18.58
C ALA A 8 -21.04 -13.60 -17.28
N LEU A 9 -21.16 -14.29 -16.16
CA LEU A 9 -20.75 -13.70 -14.87
C LEU A 9 -20.15 -14.73 -13.93
N PHE A 10 -19.17 -15.52 -14.34
CA PHE A 10 -18.31 -16.27 -13.40
C PHE A 10 -17.26 -17.08 -14.18
N LEU A 11 -16.36 -16.36 -14.87
CA LEU A 11 -15.07 -16.95 -15.28
C LEU A 11 -13.95 -16.00 -14.92
N ILE A 12 -13.89 -15.63 -13.63
CA ILE A 12 -12.61 -15.35 -13.01
C ILE A 12 -12.09 -16.73 -12.61
N THR A 13 -11.36 -17.35 -13.52
CA THR A 13 -10.49 -18.46 -13.16
C THR A 13 -9.53 -17.95 -12.09
N VAL A 14 -9.80 -18.30 -10.87
CA VAL A 14 -8.84 -18.27 -9.77
C VAL A 14 -7.79 -19.30 -10.14
N THR A 15 -6.84 -18.93 -10.99
CA THR A 15 -5.55 -19.58 -10.95
C THR A 15 -5.04 -19.30 -9.55
N ALA A 16 -4.97 -20.31 -8.72
CA ALA A 16 -4.29 -20.29 -7.45
C ALA A 16 -2.84 -19.88 -7.72
N VAL A 17 -2.59 -18.60 -7.78
CA VAL A 17 -1.26 -18.03 -7.63
C VAL A 17 -0.89 -18.42 -6.21
N LYS A 18 -0.01 -19.40 -6.10
CA LYS A 18 0.64 -19.78 -4.84
C LYS A 18 0.97 -18.47 -4.15
N ALA A 19 0.49 -18.33 -2.93
CA ALA A 19 0.71 -17.17 -2.09
C ALA A 19 2.21 -16.95 -1.95
N GLN A 20 2.77 -16.20 -2.85
CA GLN A 20 4.14 -15.77 -2.84
C GLN A 20 4.17 -14.36 -2.30
N ASP A 21 4.79 -14.28 -1.14
CA ASP A 21 5.38 -13.13 -0.54
C ASP A 21 4.53 -11.90 -0.25
N GLY A 22 4.18 -11.86 1.02
CA GLY A 22 3.64 -10.70 1.71
C GLY A 22 4.36 -9.38 1.41
N THR A 23 5.65 -9.39 1.15
CA THR A 23 6.52 -8.21 1.17
C THR A 23 6.29 -7.19 0.09
N VAL A 24 6.06 -7.63 -1.11
CA VAL A 24 5.75 -6.72 -2.22
C VAL A 24 4.26 -6.45 -2.29
N LYS A 25 3.44 -7.37 -1.82
CA LYS A 25 1.99 -7.17 -1.66
C LYS A 25 1.67 -6.09 -0.62
N GLU A 26 2.48 -5.96 0.39
CA GLU A 26 2.18 -5.15 1.58
C GLU A 26 2.43 -3.66 1.42
N MET A 27 3.27 -3.24 0.48
CA MET A 27 3.45 -1.83 0.18
C MET A 27 2.31 -1.21 -0.62
N LYS A 28 1.26 -1.97 -0.88
CA LYS A 28 0.30 -1.68 -1.92
C LYS A 28 -1.00 -1.05 -1.53
N ALA A 29 -1.43 -1.12 -0.32
CA ALA A 29 -2.84 -0.89 -0.09
C ALA A 29 -3.20 0.39 0.60
N THR A 30 -2.57 1.57 0.38
CA THR A 30 -3.16 2.77 0.89
C THR A 30 -2.68 4.04 0.41
N ALA A 31 -2.77 4.22 -0.65
CA ALA A 31 -2.67 5.56 -1.10
C ALA A 31 -4.02 6.28 -1.21
N ALA A 32 -5.00 5.71 -0.60
CA ALA A 32 -6.36 6.18 -0.81
C ALA A 32 -6.83 7.25 0.17
N SER A 33 -5.95 7.80 0.99
CA SER A 33 -6.26 9.05 1.63
C SER A 33 -5.83 10.19 0.74
N VAL A 34 -6.60 10.40 -0.26
CA VAL A 34 -6.57 11.69 -0.92
C VAL A 34 -6.87 12.73 0.13
N MET A 35 -5.98 13.68 0.28
CA MET A 35 -6.18 14.86 1.08
C MET A 35 -7.37 15.66 0.60
N GLN A 36 -8.55 15.19 0.92
CA GLN A 36 -9.68 16.09 1.05
C GLN A 36 -9.92 16.27 2.53
N THR A 37 -9.48 17.40 2.99
CA THR A 37 -9.96 17.97 4.24
C THR A 37 -11.47 17.84 4.23
N ASP A 38 -12.05 17.15 5.21
CA ASP A 38 -13.50 17.18 5.41
C ASP A 38 -13.87 18.62 5.68
N THR A 39 -14.26 19.32 4.63
CA THR A 39 -14.60 20.77 4.69
C THR A 39 -15.79 21.06 5.61
N THR A 40 -16.45 20.01 6.08
CA THR A 40 -17.55 20.13 7.06
C THR A 40 -17.04 20.22 8.50
N LYS A 41 -15.78 19.82 8.79
CA LYS A 41 -15.18 19.95 10.13
C LYS A 41 -14.68 21.38 10.32
N LYS A 42 -15.11 22.01 11.39
CA LYS A 42 -14.58 23.32 11.81
C LYS A 42 -13.15 23.16 12.29
N PRO A 43 -12.25 24.11 11.97
CA PRO A 43 -10.91 24.13 12.54
C PRO A 43 -10.96 24.22 14.08
N ASP A 44 -9.96 23.59 14.73
CA ASP A 44 -9.74 23.79 16.16
C ASP A 44 -9.23 25.21 16.45
N LYS A 45 -9.07 25.55 17.75
CA LYS A 45 -8.59 26.88 18.19
C LYS A 45 -7.23 27.28 17.60
N ASN A 46 -6.45 26.31 17.10
CA ASN A 46 -5.16 26.53 16.45
C ASN A 46 -5.25 26.50 14.92
N GLY A 47 -6.45 26.44 14.35
CA GLY A 47 -6.70 26.43 12.91
C GLY A 47 -6.46 25.08 12.22
N TRP A 48 -6.36 23.97 12.97
CA TRP A 48 -6.22 22.63 12.44
C TRP A 48 -7.57 21.97 12.22
N VAL A 49 -7.71 21.31 11.08
CA VAL A 49 -8.81 20.37 10.80
C VAL A 49 -8.24 18.97 10.89
N LYS A 50 -8.74 18.17 11.82
CA LYS A 50 -8.26 16.82 12.10
C LYS A 50 -9.38 15.82 11.97
N GLY A 51 -9.05 14.60 11.60
CA GLY A 51 -10.02 13.51 11.56
C GLY A 51 -9.38 12.20 11.19
N GLY A 52 -10.19 11.16 11.25
CA GLY A 52 -9.73 9.85 10.89
C GLY A 52 -10.86 8.84 10.89
N ILE A 53 -10.53 7.64 10.44
CA ILE A 53 -11.39 6.46 10.46
C ILE A 53 -10.55 5.30 10.97
N PHE A 54 -11.08 4.58 11.93
CA PHE A 54 -10.60 3.27 12.34
C PHE A 54 -11.54 2.21 11.80
N ASN A 55 -10.99 1.18 11.18
CA ASN A 55 -11.76 0.01 10.72
C ASN A 55 -11.17 -1.25 11.36
N LEU A 56 -12.05 -2.13 11.79
CA LEU A 56 -11.70 -3.46 12.28
C LEU A 56 -12.60 -4.48 11.58
N SER A 57 -12.00 -5.44 10.91
CA SER A 57 -12.69 -6.57 10.30
C SER A 57 -12.22 -7.89 10.92
N LEU A 58 -13.17 -8.79 11.16
CA LEU A 58 -12.93 -10.10 11.71
C LEU A 58 -13.68 -11.11 10.85
N THR A 59 -12.97 -12.15 10.41
CA THR A 59 -13.57 -13.26 9.66
C THR A 59 -13.15 -14.56 10.32
N GLN A 60 -14.11 -15.42 10.63
CA GLN A 60 -13.89 -16.76 11.16
C GLN A 60 -14.53 -17.80 10.25
N VAL A 61 -13.79 -18.88 10.00
CA VAL A 61 -14.31 -20.08 9.37
C VAL A 61 -14.01 -21.26 10.30
N SER A 62 -15.04 -22.07 10.57
CA SER A 62 -14.90 -23.29 11.35
C SER A 62 -15.72 -24.39 10.67
N ASN A 63 -15.12 -25.54 10.50
CA ASN A 63 -15.78 -26.70 9.94
C ASN A 63 -15.52 -27.96 10.76
N SER A 64 -16.52 -28.85 10.81
CA SER A 64 -16.42 -30.15 11.42
C SER A 64 -17.06 -31.17 10.50
N ASN A 65 -16.28 -32.18 10.11
CA ASN A 65 -16.71 -33.27 9.21
C ASN A 65 -17.26 -32.79 7.84
N TRP A 66 -16.86 -31.61 7.41
CA TRP A 66 -17.23 -31.01 6.12
C TRP A 66 -16.22 -31.39 5.03
N ILE A 67 -16.41 -32.53 4.38
CA ILE A 67 -15.46 -33.11 3.41
C ILE A 67 -15.19 -32.15 2.23
N ALA A 68 -16.22 -31.45 1.76
CA ALA A 68 -16.09 -30.54 0.62
C ALA A 68 -15.31 -29.25 0.91
N ALA A 69 -15.00 -28.91 2.16
CA ALA A 69 -14.27 -27.70 2.49
C ALA A 69 -12.79 -27.74 2.11
N GLY A 70 -12.19 -28.96 2.05
CA GLY A 70 -10.81 -29.15 1.56
C GLY A 70 -9.70 -28.35 2.28
N GLY A 71 -10.00 -27.78 3.43
CA GLY A 71 -9.12 -26.81 4.11
C GLY A 71 -8.97 -27.05 5.62
N ASP A 72 -8.42 -26.05 6.29
CA ASP A 72 -8.25 -26.07 7.74
C ASP A 72 -9.56 -26.20 8.49
N LYS A 73 -9.57 -26.99 9.57
CA LYS A 73 -10.73 -27.13 10.46
C LYS A 73 -11.15 -25.80 11.09
N PHE A 74 -10.20 -24.89 11.28
CA PHE A 74 -10.41 -23.57 11.84
C PHE A 74 -9.49 -22.54 11.19
N SER A 75 -10.04 -21.40 10.82
CA SER A 75 -9.28 -20.21 10.45
C SER A 75 -9.92 -18.95 11.01
N ILE A 76 -9.11 -18.02 11.44
CA ILE A 76 -9.54 -16.68 11.85
C ILE A 76 -8.63 -15.64 11.21
N SER A 77 -9.22 -14.63 10.58
CA SER A 77 -8.53 -13.49 10.02
C SER A 77 -9.01 -12.22 10.71
N MET A 78 -8.07 -11.39 11.11
CA MET A 78 -8.31 -10.08 11.69
C MET A 78 -7.51 -9.04 10.92
N ALA A 79 -8.18 -7.96 10.50
CA ALA A 79 -7.51 -6.84 9.87
C ALA A 79 -7.98 -5.52 10.51
N ALA A 80 -7.03 -4.66 10.85
CA ALA A 80 -7.27 -3.33 11.37
C ALA A 80 -6.65 -2.28 10.45
N SER A 81 -7.32 -1.14 10.29
CA SER A 81 -6.76 0.00 9.60
C SER A 81 -7.07 1.31 10.32
N VAL A 82 -6.09 2.20 10.33
CA VAL A 82 -6.21 3.59 10.79
C VAL A 82 -5.90 4.48 9.61
N ASN A 83 -6.81 5.40 9.32
CA ASN A 83 -6.62 6.44 8.33
C ASN A 83 -6.87 7.77 9.04
N ALA A 84 -5.85 8.58 9.21
CA ALA A 84 -5.92 9.83 9.95
C ALA A 84 -5.33 10.99 9.14
N PHE A 85 -5.86 12.18 9.33
CA PHE A 85 -5.35 13.38 8.71
C PHE A 85 -5.32 14.58 9.67
N ALA A 86 -4.41 15.50 9.40
CA ALA A 86 -4.36 16.81 10.03
C ALA A 86 -3.96 17.86 8.99
N SER A 87 -4.85 18.81 8.73
CA SER A 87 -4.66 19.87 7.75
C SER A 87 -4.80 21.23 8.40
N ARG A 88 -3.95 22.17 7.98
CA ARG A 88 -4.02 23.56 8.39
C ARG A 88 -3.86 24.49 7.21
N GLN A 89 -4.68 25.53 7.17
CA GLN A 89 -4.55 26.63 6.21
C GLN A 89 -4.41 27.96 6.95
N TRP A 90 -3.46 28.77 6.51
CA TRP A 90 -3.27 30.13 7.02
C TRP A 90 -2.76 31.05 5.93
N GLY A 91 -3.58 32.05 5.59
CA GLY A 91 -3.31 32.94 4.45
C GLY A 91 -3.14 32.14 3.15
N LYS A 92 -1.97 32.26 2.52
CA LYS A 92 -1.62 31.57 1.27
C LYS A 92 -0.93 30.23 1.46
N LYS A 93 -0.77 29.78 2.71
CA LYS A 93 -0.04 28.56 3.05
C LYS A 93 -1.01 27.45 3.45
N SER A 94 -0.64 26.22 3.15
CA SER A 94 -1.32 25.00 3.63
C SER A 94 -0.30 23.98 4.12
N TRP A 95 -0.68 23.19 5.10
CA TRP A 95 0.10 22.06 5.56
C TRP A 95 -0.83 20.90 5.81
N ASP A 96 -0.66 19.86 5.05
CA ASP A 96 -1.51 18.68 5.02
C ASP A 96 -0.69 17.45 5.42
N ASN A 97 -1.19 16.69 6.38
CA ASN A 97 -0.58 15.47 6.86
C ASN A 97 -1.57 14.33 6.81
N ILE A 98 -1.13 13.17 6.35
CA ILE A 98 -1.93 11.95 6.32
C ILE A 98 -1.12 10.80 6.85
N LEU A 99 -1.77 9.97 7.65
CA LEU A 99 -1.24 8.73 8.19
C LEU A 99 -2.19 7.59 7.83
N ASP A 100 -1.64 6.57 7.18
CA ASP A 100 -2.32 5.33 6.88
C ASP A 100 -1.57 4.17 7.51
N ILE A 101 -2.26 3.42 8.36
CA ILE A 101 -1.75 2.19 8.95
C ILE A 101 -2.71 1.06 8.63
N ASN A 102 -2.18 -0.05 8.16
CA ASN A 102 -2.95 -1.28 7.95
C ASN A 102 -2.18 -2.45 8.55
N TYR A 103 -2.88 -3.30 9.26
CA TYR A 103 -2.29 -4.48 9.86
C TYR A 103 -3.29 -5.64 9.83
N GLY A 104 -2.85 -6.81 9.38
CA GLY A 104 -3.72 -7.99 9.27
C GLY A 104 -2.98 -9.28 9.62
N LEU A 105 -3.68 -10.15 10.32
CA LEU A 105 -3.23 -11.47 10.72
C LEU A 105 -4.24 -12.54 10.27
N LEU A 106 -3.73 -13.66 9.85
CA LEU A 106 -4.48 -14.89 9.61
C LEU A 106 -3.90 -15.98 10.51
N LYS A 107 -4.76 -16.68 11.22
CA LYS A 107 -4.40 -17.88 11.98
C LYS A 107 -5.20 -19.05 11.44
N THR A 108 -4.54 -20.15 11.14
CA THR A 108 -5.15 -21.40 10.71
C THR A 108 -4.64 -22.56 11.57
N THR A 109 -5.37 -23.68 11.55
CA THR A 109 -4.97 -24.87 12.31
C THR A 109 -3.64 -25.45 11.82
N THR A 110 -3.42 -25.50 10.50
CA THR A 110 -2.23 -26.14 9.90
C THR A 110 -1.05 -25.20 9.79
N LEU A 111 -1.29 -23.91 9.48
CA LEU A 111 -0.21 -22.97 9.15
C LEU A 111 0.18 -22.02 10.29
N GLY A 112 -0.55 -22.09 11.42
CA GLY A 112 -0.35 -21.15 12.54
C GLY A 112 -0.70 -19.72 12.19
N THR A 113 -0.07 -18.76 12.88
CA THR A 113 -0.34 -17.31 12.68
C THR A 113 0.60 -16.75 11.63
N ARG A 114 0.02 -16.07 10.62
CA ARG A 114 0.74 -15.41 9.53
C ARG A 114 0.25 -13.99 9.34
N LYS A 115 1.15 -13.12 8.98
CA LYS A 115 0.84 -11.75 8.58
C LYS A 115 0.28 -11.75 7.16
N ILE A 116 -0.85 -11.08 6.96
CA ILE A 116 -1.52 -10.95 5.65
C ILE A 116 -1.55 -9.52 5.13
N ASN A 117 -1.38 -8.54 6.00
CA ASN A 117 -1.26 -7.14 5.65
C ASN A 117 -0.42 -6.42 6.70
N ASP A 118 0.45 -5.50 6.26
CA ASP A 118 1.25 -4.68 7.17
C ASP A 118 1.81 -3.49 6.40
N ARG A 119 1.34 -2.30 6.73
CA ARG A 119 1.82 -1.10 6.08
C ARG A 119 1.66 0.13 6.94
N LEU A 120 2.67 0.93 6.90
CA LEU A 120 2.72 2.31 7.39
C LEU A 120 2.98 3.22 6.18
N ASP A 121 2.11 4.19 5.93
CA ASP A 121 2.28 5.25 4.93
C ASP A 121 2.00 6.60 5.59
N PHE A 122 2.98 7.46 5.60
CA PHE A 122 2.86 8.83 6.10
C PHE A 122 3.22 9.81 5.00
N THR A 123 2.32 10.73 4.69
CA THR A 123 2.52 11.80 3.72
C THR A 123 2.33 13.15 4.39
N SER A 124 3.29 14.03 4.20
CA SER A 124 3.24 15.43 4.65
C SER A 124 3.48 16.34 3.46
N LYS A 125 2.60 17.33 3.24
CA LYS A 125 2.71 18.26 2.13
C LYS A 125 2.50 19.68 2.60
N PHE A 126 3.51 20.50 2.36
CA PHE A 126 3.45 21.96 2.58
C PHE A 126 3.24 22.65 1.24
N GLY A 127 2.26 23.56 1.18
CA GLY A 127 1.89 24.29 -0.05
C GLY A 127 1.82 25.79 0.17
N TYR A 128 2.16 26.53 -0.89
CA TYR A 128 2.01 27.97 -1.00
C TYR A 128 1.25 28.34 -2.27
N ALA A 129 0.16 29.12 -2.14
CA ALA A 129 -0.67 29.57 -3.25
C ALA A 129 -0.25 31.01 -3.65
N PRO A 130 0.40 31.24 -4.80
CA PRO A 130 0.69 32.58 -5.30
C PRO A 130 -0.60 33.37 -5.60
N ALA A 131 -0.55 34.69 -5.52
CA ALA A 131 -1.75 35.52 -5.56
C ALA A 131 -2.58 35.39 -6.85
N ASN A 132 -1.93 35.10 -7.97
CA ASN A 132 -2.58 35.10 -9.30
C ASN A 132 -2.80 33.67 -9.85
N TRP A 133 -2.49 32.64 -9.10
CA TRP A 133 -2.63 31.24 -9.55
C TRP A 133 -3.94 30.64 -8.99
N LYS A 134 -4.90 30.45 -9.85
CA LYS A 134 -6.14 29.77 -9.46
C LYS A 134 -5.92 28.27 -9.39
N ASN A 135 -6.30 27.66 -8.27
CA ASN A 135 -6.26 26.21 -8.09
C ASN A 135 -4.87 25.58 -8.20
N VAL A 136 -3.80 26.38 -8.14
CA VAL A 136 -2.40 25.93 -8.24
C VAL A 136 -1.61 26.37 -7.02
N ARG A 137 -0.77 25.48 -6.51
CA ARG A 137 0.13 25.73 -5.38
C ARG A 137 1.54 25.25 -5.71
N LEU A 138 2.52 25.98 -5.24
CA LEU A 138 3.88 25.46 -5.10
C LEU A 138 3.94 24.63 -3.84
N SER A 139 4.37 23.39 -3.93
CA SER A 139 4.31 22.47 -2.80
C SER A 139 5.58 21.65 -2.65
N VAL A 140 5.91 21.30 -1.41
CA VAL A 140 6.93 20.29 -1.11
C VAL A 140 6.21 19.11 -0.46
N LEU A 141 6.37 17.93 -1.03
CA LEU A 141 5.80 16.69 -0.55
C LEU A 141 6.91 15.82 0.07
N GLY A 142 6.67 15.33 1.27
CA GLY A 142 7.44 14.28 1.93
C GLY A 142 6.56 13.05 2.12
N GLN A 143 7.06 11.87 1.76
CA GLN A 143 6.37 10.61 1.98
C GLN A 143 7.31 9.59 2.59
N LEU A 144 6.83 8.87 3.60
CA LEU A 144 7.48 7.71 4.20
C LEU A 144 6.54 6.52 4.07
N ARG A 145 7.04 5.42 3.50
CA ARG A 145 6.30 4.16 3.40
C ARG A 145 7.16 3.02 3.92
N SER A 146 6.63 2.21 4.84
CA SER A 146 7.32 1.06 5.42
C SER A 146 6.31 0.03 5.95
N GLN A 147 6.81 -0.95 6.67
CA GLN A 147 6.04 -1.95 7.41
C GLN A 147 6.28 -1.81 8.91
N LEU A 148 5.40 -2.38 9.73
CA LEU A 148 5.46 -2.33 11.20
C LEU A 148 6.21 -3.52 11.77
N THR A 149 6.05 -4.70 11.17
CA THR A 149 6.54 -5.99 11.70
C THR A 149 7.23 -6.82 10.63
N SER A 150 7.92 -7.86 11.06
CA SER A 150 8.59 -8.78 10.15
C SER A 150 7.59 -9.63 9.35
N GLY A 151 7.83 -9.73 8.05
CA GLY A 151 7.18 -10.66 7.13
C GLY A 151 8.09 -11.85 6.84
N TYR A 152 7.49 -12.97 6.46
CA TYR A 152 8.22 -14.22 6.22
C TYR A 152 7.73 -14.91 4.96
N GLU A 153 8.66 -15.44 4.20
CA GLU A 153 8.45 -16.49 3.23
C GLU A 153 8.46 -17.83 3.97
N TYR A 154 7.40 -18.61 3.79
CA TYR A 154 7.26 -19.92 4.43
C TYR A 154 7.61 -21.02 3.43
N ASN A 155 8.05 -22.16 3.92
CA ASN A 155 8.51 -23.29 3.12
C ASN A 155 9.66 -22.90 2.17
N TYR A 156 10.62 -22.13 2.71
CA TYR A 156 11.75 -21.61 1.95
C TYR A 156 12.54 -22.78 1.31
N PHE A 157 12.69 -22.73 -0.02
CA PHE A 157 13.27 -23.82 -0.84
C PHE A 157 12.68 -25.21 -0.55
N GLY A 158 11.37 -25.29 -0.32
CA GLY A 158 10.68 -26.56 -0.08
C GLY A 158 10.93 -27.19 1.31
N THR A 159 11.53 -26.46 2.23
CA THR A 159 11.78 -26.88 3.61
C THR A 159 10.67 -26.38 4.55
N THR A 160 10.72 -26.79 5.82
CA THR A 160 9.85 -26.25 6.90
C THR A 160 10.35 -24.91 7.44
N VAL A 161 11.49 -24.43 6.96
CA VAL A 161 12.12 -23.20 7.43
C VAL A 161 11.43 -21.98 6.83
N LYS A 162 11.28 -20.94 7.64
CA LYS A 162 10.80 -19.63 7.21
C LYS A 162 11.97 -18.66 7.08
N ARG A 163 11.97 -17.87 6.01
CA ARG A 163 12.93 -16.80 5.79
C ARG A 163 12.23 -15.44 5.96
N ARG A 164 12.88 -14.53 6.70
CA ARG A 164 12.41 -13.15 6.77
C ARG A 164 12.57 -12.48 5.39
N ASN A 165 11.51 -11.89 4.89
CA ASN A 165 11.50 -11.20 3.60
C ASN A 165 11.14 -9.71 3.74
N SER A 166 10.74 -9.24 4.93
CA SER A 166 10.45 -7.84 5.21
C SER A 166 10.46 -7.52 6.70
N GLY A 167 10.32 -6.24 7.02
CA GLY A 167 10.18 -5.78 8.40
C GLY A 167 10.13 -4.27 8.51
N PHE A 168 10.23 -3.76 9.72
CA PHE A 168 10.31 -2.33 9.96
C PHE A 168 11.58 -1.78 9.29
N PHE A 169 11.42 -0.75 8.46
CA PHE A 169 12.48 -0.21 7.60
C PHE A 169 13.21 -1.27 6.73
N ALA A 170 12.51 -2.32 6.35
CA ALA A 170 13.03 -3.36 5.48
C ALA A 170 11.93 -3.91 4.54
N PRO A 171 11.54 -3.17 3.47
CA PRO A 171 12.04 -1.85 3.06
C PRO A 171 11.33 -0.66 3.69
N ALA A 172 11.98 0.49 3.66
CA ALA A 172 11.37 1.80 3.78
C ALA A 172 11.65 2.62 2.53
N TYR A 173 10.64 3.35 2.05
CA TYR A 173 10.75 4.29 0.95
C TYR A 173 10.48 5.68 1.47
N ILE A 174 11.44 6.58 1.27
CA ILE A 174 11.31 7.99 1.61
C ILE A 174 11.39 8.78 0.32
N ILE A 175 10.40 9.63 0.06
CA ILE A 175 10.36 10.53 -1.09
C ILE A 175 10.29 11.96 -0.56
N VAL A 176 11.13 12.84 -1.13
CA VAL A 176 11.04 14.29 -0.96
C VAL A 176 10.98 14.92 -2.34
N ALA A 177 9.91 15.66 -2.60
CA ALA A 177 9.60 16.18 -3.92
C ALA A 177 9.06 17.62 -3.83
N PRO A 178 9.86 18.64 -4.19
CA PRO A 178 9.33 19.98 -4.47
C PRO A 178 8.63 19.98 -5.84
N GLY A 179 7.45 20.59 -5.93
CA GLY A 179 6.68 20.54 -7.17
C GLY A 179 5.48 21.48 -7.18
N ILE A 180 4.61 21.23 -8.13
CA ILE A 180 3.39 22.00 -8.36
C ILE A 180 2.18 21.11 -8.11
N GLU A 181 1.25 21.61 -7.32
CA GLU A 181 -0.04 20.98 -7.11
C GLU A 181 -1.12 21.76 -7.86
N TRP A 182 -1.95 21.04 -8.60
CA TRP A 182 -3.12 21.56 -9.28
C TRP A 182 -4.39 20.86 -8.77
N THR A 183 -5.32 21.66 -8.25
CA THR A 183 -6.58 21.18 -7.66
C THR A 183 -7.75 21.86 -8.37
N PRO A 184 -8.10 21.42 -9.60
CA PRO A 184 -9.14 22.09 -10.40
C PRO A 184 -10.51 22.01 -9.75
N VAL A 185 -10.78 20.93 -9.04
CA VAL A 185 -12.03 20.65 -8.32
C VAL A 185 -11.74 20.03 -6.96
N SER A 186 -12.69 20.12 -6.04
CA SER A 186 -12.50 19.66 -4.66
C SER A 186 -12.27 18.15 -4.50
N TRP A 187 -12.62 17.34 -5.47
CA TRP A 187 -12.52 15.89 -5.44
C TRP A 187 -11.34 15.34 -6.24
N PHE A 188 -10.50 16.19 -6.85
CA PHE A 188 -9.33 15.77 -7.63
C PHE A 188 -8.15 16.69 -7.37
N SER A 189 -6.96 16.12 -7.21
CA SER A 189 -5.68 16.82 -7.16
C SER A 189 -4.62 16.09 -7.97
N LEU A 190 -3.76 16.86 -8.62
CA LEU A 190 -2.57 16.40 -9.33
C LEU A 190 -1.37 17.16 -8.77
N PHE A 191 -0.37 16.43 -8.31
CA PHE A 191 0.92 16.98 -7.92
C PHE A 191 1.99 16.44 -8.86
N ALA A 192 2.84 17.30 -9.37
CA ALA A 192 3.94 16.96 -10.24
C ALA A 192 5.24 17.61 -9.76
N SER A 193 6.27 16.81 -9.65
CA SER A 193 7.63 17.20 -9.30
C SER A 193 8.61 16.71 -10.37
N PRO A 194 9.28 17.60 -11.09
CA PRO A 194 10.37 17.20 -12.00
C PRO A 194 11.66 16.85 -11.25
N VAL A 195 11.71 17.14 -9.95
CA VAL A 195 12.91 16.95 -9.11
C VAL A 195 12.48 16.25 -7.81
N ALA A 196 12.58 14.95 -7.77
CA ALA A 196 12.27 14.14 -6.60
C ALA A 196 13.47 13.32 -6.18
N ILE A 197 13.71 13.23 -4.90
CA ILE A 197 14.69 12.31 -4.32
C ILE A 197 13.93 11.17 -3.66
N ARG A 198 14.29 9.94 -3.99
CA ARG A 198 13.77 8.72 -3.37
C ARG A 198 14.93 7.98 -2.69
N TRP A 199 14.75 7.63 -1.43
CA TRP A 199 15.62 6.70 -0.72
C TRP A 199 14.87 5.40 -0.49
N THR A 200 15.48 4.29 -0.89
CA THR A 200 15.08 2.94 -0.51
C THR A 200 16.01 2.46 0.58
N ILE A 201 15.48 2.21 1.77
CA ILE A 201 16.23 1.75 2.93
C ILE A 201 15.82 0.31 3.20
N VAL A 202 16.80 -0.55 3.41
CA VAL A 202 16.58 -1.94 3.82
C VAL A 202 17.45 -2.20 5.04
N SER A 203 16.85 -2.14 6.20
CA SER A 203 17.50 -2.56 7.44
C SER A 203 17.83 -4.06 7.33
N ASN A 204 19.10 -4.35 7.08
CA ASN A 204 19.66 -5.69 6.92
C ASN A 204 19.75 -6.44 8.26
N GLY A 205 18.75 -6.30 9.12
CA GLY A 205 18.66 -7.20 10.26
C GLY A 205 18.78 -8.65 9.77
N PRO A 206 19.06 -9.61 10.65
CA PRO A 206 19.61 -10.88 10.24
C PRO A 206 18.76 -11.53 9.16
N TYR A 207 19.33 -11.67 8.02
CA TYR A 207 18.92 -12.64 7.03
C TYR A 207 18.92 -14.02 7.70
N SER A 208 18.08 -14.93 7.29
CA SER A 208 17.92 -16.20 8.01
C SER A 208 19.24 -16.97 8.20
N TYR A 209 20.19 -16.84 7.26
CA TYR A 209 21.43 -17.60 7.23
C TYR A 209 22.67 -16.74 7.06
N ALA A 210 22.64 -15.78 6.15
CA ALA A 210 23.77 -14.86 5.94
C ALA A 210 23.24 -13.48 5.52
N SER A 211 23.82 -12.43 6.10
CA SER A 211 23.42 -11.05 5.80
C SER A 211 23.70 -10.64 4.35
N GLN A 212 24.68 -11.25 3.72
CA GLN A 212 25.10 -10.95 2.35
C GLN A 212 24.74 -12.05 1.34
N GLY A 213 23.90 -13.03 1.74
CA GLY A 213 23.59 -14.22 0.98
C GLY A 213 24.57 -15.36 1.27
N GLY A 214 24.27 -16.52 0.80
CA GLY A 214 25.04 -17.74 1.01
C GLY A 214 24.40 -18.91 0.27
N VAL A 215 24.72 -20.13 0.67
CA VAL A 215 24.11 -21.34 0.13
C VAL A 215 23.30 -22.00 1.25
N PHE A 216 22.02 -22.26 0.98
CA PHE A 216 21.13 -22.98 1.85
C PHE A 216 20.50 -24.15 1.09
N ASN A 217 20.65 -25.36 1.61
CA ASN A 217 20.12 -26.56 0.98
C ASN A 217 20.48 -26.70 -0.51
N GLY A 218 21.72 -26.34 -0.88
CA GLY A 218 22.19 -26.35 -2.27
C GLY A 218 21.73 -25.20 -3.16
N HIS A 219 20.93 -24.26 -2.63
CA HIS A 219 20.44 -23.09 -3.36
C HIS A 219 21.14 -21.82 -2.90
N VAL A 220 21.49 -20.94 -3.84
CA VAL A 220 22.04 -19.62 -3.54
C VAL A 220 20.96 -18.72 -2.96
N GLU A 221 21.22 -18.18 -1.79
CA GLU A 221 20.31 -17.26 -1.09
C GLU A 221 20.40 -15.85 -1.66
N THR A 222 19.26 -15.22 -1.88
CA THR A 222 19.21 -13.80 -2.28
C THR A 222 19.16 -12.93 -1.01
N PRO A 223 20.12 -12.03 -0.81
CA PRO A 223 20.08 -11.09 0.31
C PRO A 223 18.79 -10.25 0.32
N LEU A 224 18.30 -9.94 1.52
CA LEU A 224 17.07 -9.12 1.67
C LEU A 224 17.17 -7.78 0.94
N ALA A 225 18.31 -7.10 1.04
CA ALA A 225 18.54 -5.84 0.35
C ALA A 225 18.41 -5.97 -1.17
N SER A 226 18.93 -7.05 -1.75
CA SER A 226 18.87 -7.32 -3.20
C SER A 226 17.44 -7.50 -3.71
N LEU A 227 16.51 -8.00 -2.88
CA LEU A 227 15.09 -8.12 -3.26
C LEU A 227 14.46 -6.75 -3.55
N TYR A 228 15.01 -5.69 -2.99
CA TYR A 228 14.55 -4.30 -3.14
C TYR A 228 15.52 -3.44 -3.96
N GLY A 229 16.45 -4.08 -4.68
CA GLY A 229 17.42 -3.41 -5.53
C GLY A 229 18.47 -2.59 -4.76
N VAL A 230 18.68 -2.87 -3.49
CA VAL A 230 19.73 -2.27 -2.65
C VAL A 230 20.93 -3.20 -2.63
N ASP A 231 22.13 -2.63 -2.73
CA ASP A 231 23.40 -3.36 -2.60
C ASP A 231 23.46 -4.00 -1.20
N PRO A 232 23.69 -5.31 -1.07
CA PRO A 232 23.80 -5.98 0.22
C PRO A 232 24.85 -5.42 1.18
N ALA A 233 25.92 -4.80 0.64
CA ALA A 233 26.94 -4.12 1.42
C ALA A 233 26.49 -2.72 1.93
N LYS A 234 25.32 -2.27 1.48
CA LYS A 234 24.72 -0.98 1.85
C LYS A 234 23.32 -1.20 2.40
N GLU A 235 22.88 -0.32 3.27
CA GLU A 235 21.52 -0.38 3.83
C GLU A 235 20.55 0.56 3.11
N ASN A 236 21.04 1.30 2.13
CA ASN A 236 20.20 2.26 1.40
C ASN A 236 20.65 2.46 -0.03
N ARG A 237 19.73 2.95 -0.85
CA ARG A 237 19.94 3.42 -2.21
C ARG A 237 19.22 4.75 -2.40
N GLY A 238 19.95 5.78 -2.81
CA GLY A 238 19.38 7.06 -3.22
C GLY A 238 19.13 7.10 -4.73
N GLU A 239 18.02 7.70 -5.13
CA GLU A 239 17.60 7.89 -6.51
C GLU A 239 17.15 9.33 -6.72
N PHE A 240 17.31 9.82 -7.93
CA PHE A 240 16.88 11.15 -8.35
C PHE A 240 16.03 11.04 -9.59
N GLY A 241 14.88 11.73 -9.61
CA GLY A 241 13.95 11.55 -10.72
C GLY A 241 12.74 12.47 -10.70
N ALA A 242 11.73 12.12 -11.47
CA ALA A 242 10.42 12.77 -11.46
C ALA A 242 9.41 11.98 -10.63
N PHE A 243 8.52 12.70 -9.97
CA PHE A 243 7.42 12.12 -9.22
C PHE A 243 6.10 12.83 -9.57
N VAL A 244 5.08 12.03 -9.88
CA VAL A 244 3.73 12.53 -10.13
C VAL A 244 2.76 11.72 -9.27
N THR A 245 1.85 12.43 -8.59
CA THR A 245 0.74 11.78 -7.90
C THR A 245 -0.58 12.42 -8.27
N ALA A 246 -1.52 11.60 -8.74
CA ALA A 246 -2.90 11.98 -9.01
C ALA A 246 -3.82 11.33 -7.98
N SER A 247 -4.69 12.13 -7.42
CA SER A 247 -5.54 11.72 -6.32
C SER A 247 -7.00 12.12 -6.58
N LEU A 248 -7.92 11.17 -6.37
CA LEU A 248 -9.35 11.36 -6.59
C LEU A 248 -10.13 10.76 -5.41
N ARG A 249 -11.09 11.55 -4.90
CA ARG A 249 -12.08 11.07 -3.93
C ARG A 249 -13.43 11.68 -4.27
N LYS A 250 -14.42 10.83 -4.57
CA LYS A 250 -15.76 11.30 -4.95
C LYS A 250 -16.82 10.33 -4.43
N ASP A 251 -17.88 10.89 -3.88
CA ASP A 251 -19.11 10.12 -3.66
C ASP A 251 -19.78 9.94 -5.01
N ILE A 252 -19.82 8.69 -5.51
CA ILE A 252 -20.40 8.37 -6.82
C ILE A 252 -21.92 8.40 -6.72
N VAL A 253 -22.44 7.79 -5.66
CA VAL A 253 -23.84 7.80 -5.28
C VAL A 253 -23.94 7.84 -3.75
N LYS A 254 -25.15 8.01 -3.23
CA LYS A 254 -25.39 7.99 -1.78
C LYS A 254 -24.79 6.72 -1.16
N ASN A 255 -23.98 6.90 -0.13
CA ASN A 255 -23.28 5.82 0.61
C ASN A 255 -22.19 5.07 -0.16
N ILE A 256 -21.79 5.48 -1.36
CA ILE A 256 -20.67 4.88 -2.09
C ILE A 256 -19.66 5.95 -2.43
N THR A 257 -18.49 5.85 -1.82
CA THR A 257 -17.32 6.71 -2.09
C THR A 257 -16.30 5.94 -2.91
N TYR A 258 -15.87 6.50 -4.02
CA TYR A 258 -14.71 6.01 -4.78
C TYR A 258 -13.49 6.85 -4.47
N ILE A 259 -12.38 6.18 -4.23
CA ILE A 259 -11.09 6.77 -3.92
C ILE A 259 -10.06 6.14 -4.84
N SER A 260 -9.25 6.96 -5.51
CA SER A 260 -8.15 6.50 -6.35
C SER A 260 -6.92 7.37 -6.11
N LYS A 261 -5.75 6.75 -6.08
CA LYS A 261 -4.46 7.43 -6.05
C LYS A 261 -3.49 6.69 -6.96
N LEU A 262 -2.89 7.43 -7.86
CA LEU A 262 -1.87 6.96 -8.79
C LEU A 262 -0.58 7.70 -8.50
N ASP A 263 0.46 6.96 -8.09
CA ASP A 263 1.83 7.46 -7.92
C ASP A 263 2.68 6.92 -9.06
N LEU A 264 3.39 7.82 -9.75
CA LEU A 264 4.33 7.53 -10.82
C LEU A 264 5.71 8.07 -10.44
N TYR A 265 6.74 7.26 -10.59
CA TYR A 265 8.11 7.67 -10.35
C TYR A 265 9.00 7.22 -11.51
N SER A 266 9.83 8.13 -12.04
CA SER A 266 10.82 7.85 -13.05
C SER A 266 12.21 8.16 -12.48
N ASN A 267 13.12 7.19 -12.52
CA ASN A 267 14.49 7.34 -12.05
C ASN A 267 15.38 7.87 -13.17
N TYR A 268 15.87 9.11 -13.05
CA TYR A 268 16.74 9.72 -14.07
C TYR A 268 18.13 9.09 -14.15
N LEU A 269 18.57 8.47 -13.05
CA LEU A 269 19.92 7.88 -12.97
C LEU A 269 19.98 6.47 -13.57
N LYS A 270 18.81 5.82 -13.72
CA LYS A 270 18.73 4.44 -14.19
C LYS A 270 17.45 4.21 -14.95
N ASN A 271 17.55 4.00 -16.26
CA ASN A 271 16.44 3.67 -17.14
C ASN A 271 15.22 4.62 -16.99
N PRO A 272 15.33 5.92 -17.30
CA PRO A 272 14.27 6.90 -17.05
C PRO A 272 12.96 6.64 -17.82
N ALA A 273 13.01 5.85 -18.89
CA ALA A 273 11.81 5.42 -19.63
C ALA A 273 10.98 4.39 -18.88
N ASN A 274 11.55 3.73 -17.88
CA ASN A 274 10.84 2.78 -17.03
C ASN A 274 10.20 3.50 -15.84
N ILE A 275 8.88 3.54 -15.83
CA ILE A 275 8.10 4.26 -14.84
C ILE A 275 7.60 3.27 -13.80
N ASN A 276 7.99 3.50 -12.54
CA ASN A 276 7.42 2.79 -11.42
C ASN A 276 6.00 3.29 -11.17
N ILE A 277 5.05 2.38 -11.07
CA ILE A 277 3.62 2.66 -10.95
C ILE A 277 3.12 2.10 -9.63
N PHE A 278 2.42 2.94 -8.88
CA PHE A 278 1.65 2.51 -7.75
C PHE A 278 0.24 3.08 -7.85
N TRP A 279 -0.75 2.22 -8.06
CA TRP A 279 -2.12 2.64 -8.29
C TRP A 279 -3.09 1.92 -7.36
N THR A 280 -3.73 2.67 -6.49
CA THR A 280 -4.77 2.20 -5.58
C THR A 280 -6.14 2.68 -6.03
N ASN A 281 -7.10 1.77 -6.06
CA ASN A 281 -8.51 2.04 -6.27
C ASN A 281 -9.31 1.44 -5.12
N LYS A 282 -10.19 2.22 -4.51
CA LYS A 282 -10.97 1.77 -3.36
C LYS A 282 -12.42 2.25 -3.45
N PHE A 283 -13.34 1.33 -3.25
CA PHE A 283 -14.75 1.59 -3.07
C PHE A 283 -15.13 1.39 -1.61
N LEU A 284 -15.76 2.41 -1.03
CA LEU A 284 -16.27 2.37 0.33
C LEU A 284 -17.79 2.42 0.27
N LEU A 285 -18.45 1.37 0.75
CA LEU A 285 -19.89 1.23 0.76
C LEU A 285 -20.37 1.30 2.21
N LYS A 286 -20.99 2.40 2.58
CA LYS A 286 -21.54 2.60 3.92
C LYS A 286 -22.90 1.92 4.01
N VAL A 287 -22.99 0.83 4.78
CA VAL A 287 -24.24 0.10 5.02
C VAL A 287 -25.09 0.84 6.07
N ASN A 288 -24.46 1.22 7.19
CA ASN A 288 -25.09 2.03 8.24
C ASN A 288 -24.04 2.88 8.96
N LYS A 289 -24.35 3.42 10.15
CA LYS A 289 -23.43 4.26 10.93
C LYS A 289 -22.19 3.50 11.46
N PHE A 290 -22.22 2.18 11.51
CA PHE A 290 -21.16 1.34 12.04
C PHE A 290 -20.57 0.37 11.03
N ILE A 291 -21.37 -0.13 10.08
CA ILE A 291 -20.98 -1.19 9.14
C ILE A 291 -20.60 -0.55 7.80
N GLN A 292 -19.43 -0.93 7.31
CA GLN A 292 -18.91 -0.53 6.02
C GLN A 292 -18.34 -1.73 5.28
N VAL A 293 -18.59 -1.78 3.97
CA VAL A 293 -17.91 -2.69 3.05
C VAL A 293 -16.85 -1.88 2.30
N SER A 294 -15.66 -2.43 2.18
CA SER A 294 -14.58 -1.85 1.40
C SER A 294 -14.08 -2.84 0.35
N TYR A 295 -13.94 -2.38 -0.88
CA TYR A 295 -13.29 -3.15 -1.95
C TYR A 295 -12.13 -2.34 -2.49
N ALA A 296 -10.94 -2.89 -2.45
CA ALA A 296 -9.73 -2.24 -2.92
C ALA A 296 -9.01 -3.10 -3.96
N ILE A 297 -8.46 -2.43 -4.98
CA ILE A 297 -7.55 -3.01 -5.97
C ILE A 297 -6.31 -2.14 -5.98
N ASP A 298 -5.18 -2.75 -5.65
CA ASP A 298 -3.88 -2.13 -5.66
C ASP A 298 -3.03 -2.75 -6.75
N MET A 299 -2.36 -1.92 -7.53
CA MET A 299 -1.47 -2.31 -8.61
C MET A 299 -0.09 -1.69 -8.37
N LEU A 300 0.94 -2.49 -8.47
CA LEU A 300 2.32 -2.06 -8.35
C LEU A 300 3.16 -2.61 -9.49
N TYR A 301 3.93 -1.74 -10.09
CA TYR A 301 5.04 -2.09 -10.97
C TYR A 301 6.28 -1.33 -10.52
N ASP A 302 7.35 -2.07 -10.23
CA ASP A 302 8.67 -1.53 -9.94
C ASP A 302 9.69 -2.57 -10.44
N ASP A 303 10.51 -2.22 -11.42
CA ASP A 303 11.47 -3.13 -12.05
C ASP A 303 12.70 -3.42 -11.17
N ASP A 304 12.92 -2.59 -10.17
CA ASP A 304 13.96 -2.82 -9.17
C ASP A 304 13.59 -3.92 -8.17
N VAL A 305 12.28 -4.18 -8.01
CA VAL A 305 11.82 -5.28 -7.14
C VAL A 305 11.97 -6.61 -7.87
N LYS A 306 12.78 -7.49 -7.31
CA LYS A 306 13.16 -8.76 -7.92
C LYS A 306 12.26 -9.91 -7.48
N ASN A 307 12.14 -10.88 -8.38
CA ASN A 307 11.47 -12.12 -8.07
C ASN A 307 12.33 -12.94 -7.09
N PRO A 308 11.83 -13.31 -5.91
CA PRO A 308 12.61 -14.06 -4.91
C PRO A 308 13.12 -15.43 -5.42
N VAL A 309 12.39 -16.03 -6.35
CA VAL A 309 12.74 -17.35 -6.94
C VAL A 309 13.62 -17.21 -8.18
N ALA A 310 13.60 -16.05 -8.84
CA ALA A 310 14.39 -15.75 -10.02
C ALA A 310 14.92 -14.30 -9.94
N PRO A 311 15.94 -14.03 -9.10
CA PRO A 311 16.34 -12.66 -8.73
C PRO A 311 16.96 -11.86 -9.87
N THR A 312 17.25 -12.48 -11.00
CA THR A 312 17.65 -11.78 -12.25
C THR A 312 16.50 -11.11 -12.99
N ARG A 313 15.24 -11.44 -12.65
CA ARG A 313 14.04 -10.90 -13.28
C ARG A 313 13.31 -9.95 -12.35
N ALA A 314 12.77 -8.87 -12.90
CA ALA A 314 11.79 -8.06 -12.22
C ALA A 314 10.50 -8.85 -11.93
N LEU A 315 9.81 -8.53 -10.85
CA LEU A 315 8.59 -9.24 -10.46
C LEU A 315 7.41 -8.97 -11.42
N GLY A 316 7.47 -7.89 -12.20
CA GLY A 316 6.41 -7.47 -13.11
C GLY A 316 5.25 -6.75 -12.39
N LEU A 317 4.12 -6.62 -13.09
CA LEU A 317 2.92 -6.02 -12.51
C LEU A 317 2.34 -6.92 -11.42
N GLN A 318 2.14 -6.33 -10.27
CA GLN A 318 1.59 -7.00 -9.11
C GLN A 318 0.21 -6.41 -8.82
N VAL A 319 -0.77 -7.26 -8.52
CA VAL A 319 -2.14 -6.86 -8.24
C VAL A 319 -2.59 -7.50 -6.93
N LEU A 320 -3.14 -6.68 -6.04
CA LEU A 320 -3.77 -7.11 -4.80
C LEU A 320 -5.23 -6.66 -4.79
N SER A 321 -6.15 -7.59 -4.66
CA SER A 321 -7.56 -7.32 -4.46
C SER A 321 -7.95 -7.66 -3.03
N THR A 322 -8.63 -6.74 -2.37
CA THR A 322 -9.06 -6.91 -0.97
C THR A 322 -10.53 -6.53 -0.83
N LEU A 323 -11.33 -7.45 -0.35
CA LEU A 323 -12.71 -7.21 0.08
C LEU A 323 -12.77 -7.31 1.60
N GLY A 324 -13.26 -6.28 2.25
CA GLY A 324 -13.42 -6.22 3.70
C GLY A 324 -14.84 -5.80 4.08
N VAL A 325 -15.40 -6.48 5.08
CA VAL A 325 -16.63 -6.09 5.76
C VAL A 325 -16.30 -5.91 7.24
N GLY A 326 -16.59 -4.76 7.79
CA GLY A 326 -16.18 -4.48 9.16
C GLY A 326 -16.86 -3.27 9.78
N PHE A 327 -16.46 -3.00 11.01
CA PHE A 327 -16.91 -1.83 11.75
C PHE A 327 -16.02 -0.62 11.40
N ALA A 328 -16.65 0.51 11.13
CA ALA A 328 -15.97 1.79 10.90
C ALA A 328 -16.36 2.77 12.02
N LEU A 329 -15.36 3.31 12.69
CA LEU A 329 -15.50 4.39 13.65
C LEU A 329 -14.86 5.65 13.09
N LYS A 330 -15.61 6.75 13.08
CA LYS A 330 -15.11 8.08 12.71
C LYS A 330 -14.41 8.70 13.94
N LEU A 331 -13.13 9.08 13.79
CA LEU A 331 -12.29 9.69 14.81
C LEU A 331 -12.38 11.23 14.79
#